data_db2c355bb13bdc999b02487d79bff6a1
#
_entry.id   db2c355bb13bdc999b02487d79bff6a1
#
_cell.length_a   1.000
_cell.length_b   1.000
_cell.length_c   1.000
_cell.angle_alpha   90.00
_cell.angle_beta   90.00
_cell.angle_gamma   90.00
#
_symmetry.space_group_name_H-M   'P 1'
#
loop_
_entity.id
_entity.type
_entity.pdbx_description
1 polymer ?
#
loop_
_entity_poly.entity_id
_entity_poly.type
_entity_poly.pdbx_seq_one_letter_code
_entity_poly.pdbx_strand_id
1 'polypeptide(L)'
;MTDGKETQQQPVEKKIVRHKTAKRILRAVAAVAVVLFVLPSLLYIPGVQRAVKNFVVEKVAESTGYTVEIGELSLEFPLRLSIDNLLVLDEHRDTMIQSRHVATNVRLLSLLTGDVGIGGVSVDQAYYRMLSKDSSMLLTARLRSFSLSRSRYGLLSDHIDLGEAMVDGADAVILFDNRKAKPEPKDTSAQIPLLITVDKLGIRNLHYRMEMMPTIERLDAAVAEGEIRDVCVNMSTNLVRVA
;
A
#
# COMPACT_ATOMS: atom_id res chain seq x y z
N MET A 1 -57.77 67.88 3.53
CA MET A 1 -57.70 66.93 2.39
C MET A 1 -56.24 66.56 2.19
N THR A 2 -55.81 65.46 2.77
CA THR A 2 -54.52 64.85 2.46
C THR A 2 -54.65 63.37 2.76
N ASP A 3 -54.56 62.63 1.67
CA ASP A 3 -54.81 61.22 1.59
C ASP A 3 -53.62 60.44 2.10
N GLY A 4 -53.79 59.62 3.17
CA GLY A 4 -52.75 58.74 3.76
C GLY A 4 -52.83 57.40 3.12
N LYS A 5 -51.85 57.06 2.26
CA LYS A 5 -51.64 55.72 1.78
C LYS A 5 -50.90 54.90 2.82
N GLU A 6 -51.61 53.98 3.46
CA GLU A 6 -51.06 52.93 4.26
C GLU A 6 -50.40 51.88 3.33
N THR A 7 -49.09 51.73 3.45
CA THR A 7 -48.31 50.65 2.78
C THR A 7 -48.36 49.41 3.66
N GLN A 8 -49.20 48.43 3.28
CA GLN A 8 -49.19 47.11 3.90
C GLN A 8 -47.92 46.36 3.50
N GLN A 9 -47.06 46.15 4.45
CA GLN A 9 -45.95 45.24 4.35
C GLN A 9 -46.43 43.78 4.51
N GLN A 10 -46.32 42.98 3.44
CA GLN A 10 -46.53 41.54 3.49
C GLN A 10 -45.42 40.88 4.35
N PRO A 11 -45.76 39.94 5.23
CA PRO A 11 -44.76 39.17 5.97
C PRO A 11 -44.09 38.13 5.08
N VAL A 12 -42.77 38.18 5.03
CA VAL A 12 -41.91 37.34 4.24
C VAL A 12 -41.96 35.89 4.76
N GLU A 13 -42.54 35.03 3.96
CA GLU A 13 -42.54 33.55 4.12
C GLU A 13 -41.15 32.96 3.90
N LYS A 14 -40.21 33.16 4.83
CA LYS A 14 -38.82 32.68 4.74
C LYS A 14 -38.49 31.50 5.64
N LYS A 15 -39.43 30.91 6.38
CA LYS A 15 -39.16 29.95 7.45
C LYS A 15 -39.32 28.46 7.09
N ILE A 16 -39.98 28.10 6.01
CA ILE A 16 -40.32 26.69 5.74
C ILE A 16 -39.29 25.93 4.89
N VAL A 17 -38.54 26.64 4.07
CA VAL A 17 -37.54 26.01 3.19
C VAL A 17 -36.28 25.49 3.96
N ARG A 18 -35.93 26.13 5.07
CA ARG A 18 -34.76 25.78 5.89
C ARG A 18 -34.85 24.39 6.54
N HIS A 19 -36.04 23.95 6.93
CA HIS A 19 -36.20 22.65 7.63
C HIS A 19 -36.11 21.43 6.70
N LYS A 20 -36.50 21.55 5.44
CA LYS A 20 -36.44 20.44 4.47
C LYS A 20 -35.00 20.21 4.03
N THR A 21 -34.24 21.28 3.81
CA THR A 21 -32.80 21.20 3.45
C THR A 21 -31.95 20.69 4.61
N ALA A 22 -32.19 21.18 5.85
CA ALA A 22 -31.50 20.70 7.04
C ALA A 22 -31.74 19.20 7.29
N LYS A 23 -32.96 18.70 7.11
CA LYS A 23 -33.27 17.25 7.20
C LYS A 23 -32.58 16.42 6.12
N ARG A 24 -32.42 16.94 4.90
CA ARG A 24 -31.68 16.26 3.83
C ARG A 24 -30.20 16.21 4.14
N ILE A 25 -29.61 17.32 4.59
CA ILE A 25 -28.21 17.38 5.02
C ILE A 25 -27.97 16.43 6.20
N LEU A 26 -28.84 16.44 7.21
CA LEU A 26 -28.74 15.55 8.36
C LEU A 26 -28.81 14.06 7.94
N ARG A 27 -29.69 13.70 7.01
CA ARG A 27 -29.76 12.33 6.48
C ARG A 27 -28.51 11.94 5.69
N ALA A 28 -27.98 12.87 4.87
CA ALA A 28 -26.73 12.65 4.16
C ALA A 28 -25.54 12.47 5.11
N VAL A 29 -25.43 13.31 6.14
CA VAL A 29 -24.40 13.18 7.19
C VAL A 29 -24.56 11.87 7.96
N ALA A 30 -25.79 11.50 8.33
CA ALA A 30 -26.05 10.22 9.00
C ALA A 30 -25.69 9.02 8.10
N ALA A 31 -26.02 9.07 6.80
CA ALA A 31 -25.66 8.01 5.86
C ALA A 31 -24.12 7.89 5.72
N VAL A 32 -23.41 9.00 5.62
CA VAL A 32 -21.95 9.02 5.60
C VAL A 32 -21.37 8.47 6.91
N ALA A 33 -21.93 8.84 8.06
CA ALA A 33 -21.52 8.31 9.34
C ALA A 33 -21.72 6.79 9.44
N VAL A 34 -22.86 6.28 8.95
CA VAL A 34 -23.13 4.84 8.88
C VAL A 34 -22.08 4.13 8.02
N VAL A 35 -21.77 4.67 6.84
CA VAL A 35 -20.77 4.10 5.94
C VAL A 35 -19.38 4.11 6.58
N LEU A 36 -19.01 5.21 7.25
CA LEU A 36 -17.68 5.36 7.83
C LEU A 36 -17.46 4.62 9.16
N PHE A 37 -18.51 4.38 9.93
CA PHE A 37 -18.40 3.80 11.26
C PHE A 37 -19.07 2.43 11.39
N VAL A 38 -20.25 2.23 10.82
CA VAL A 38 -21.00 0.97 10.96
C VAL A 38 -20.43 -0.11 10.03
N LEU A 39 -20.16 0.20 8.76
CA LEU A 39 -19.60 -0.79 7.83
C LEU A 39 -18.22 -1.30 8.29
N PRO A 40 -17.25 -0.45 8.67
CA PRO A 40 -16.01 -0.94 9.21
C PRO A 40 -16.18 -1.74 10.50
N SER A 41 -17.14 -1.38 11.37
CA SER A 41 -17.36 -2.13 12.61
C SER A 41 -17.79 -3.59 12.39
N LEU A 42 -18.42 -3.91 11.26
CA LEU A 42 -18.73 -5.28 10.89
C LEU A 42 -17.47 -6.13 10.65
N LEU A 43 -16.37 -5.51 10.22
CA LEU A 43 -15.10 -6.17 9.99
C LEU A 43 -14.43 -6.66 11.28
N TYR A 44 -14.86 -6.16 12.46
CA TYR A 44 -14.34 -6.62 13.75
C TYR A 44 -14.99 -7.91 14.25
N ILE A 45 -16.02 -8.38 13.56
CA ILE A 45 -16.66 -9.66 13.89
C ILE A 45 -15.72 -10.80 13.47
N PRO A 46 -15.33 -11.73 14.36
CA PRO A 46 -14.37 -12.79 14.03
C PRO A 46 -14.78 -13.67 12.85
N GLY A 47 -16.08 -13.84 12.64
CA GLY A 47 -16.62 -14.56 11.48
C GLY A 47 -16.34 -13.84 10.16
N VAL A 48 -16.47 -12.50 10.15
CA VAL A 48 -16.21 -11.67 8.98
C VAL A 48 -14.70 -11.63 8.68
N GLN A 49 -13.85 -11.52 9.70
CA GLN A 49 -12.40 -11.57 9.53
C GLN A 49 -11.93 -12.87 8.89
N ARG A 50 -12.49 -14.01 9.32
CA ARG A 50 -12.22 -15.31 8.70
C ARG A 50 -12.70 -15.39 7.25
N ALA A 51 -13.86 -14.84 6.95
CA ALA A 51 -14.38 -14.79 5.58
C ALA A 51 -13.48 -13.93 4.68
N VAL A 52 -13.04 -12.76 5.16
CA VAL A 52 -12.11 -11.88 4.44
C VAL A 52 -10.77 -12.58 4.22
N LYS A 53 -10.20 -13.21 5.24
CA LYS A 53 -8.98 -14.02 5.11
C LYS A 53 -9.10 -15.06 4.01
N ASN A 54 -10.14 -15.88 4.05
CA ASN A 54 -10.35 -16.95 3.09
C ASN A 54 -10.55 -16.40 1.66
N PHE A 55 -11.32 -15.33 1.53
CA PHE A 55 -11.54 -14.67 0.23
C PHE A 55 -10.23 -14.14 -0.37
N VAL A 56 -9.39 -13.48 0.43
CA VAL A 56 -8.09 -12.96 -0.04
C VAL A 56 -7.17 -14.10 -0.45
N VAL A 57 -7.05 -15.14 0.36
CA VAL A 57 -6.22 -16.32 0.07
C VAL A 57 -6.66 -16.99 -1.24
N GLU A 58 -7.97 -17.21 -1.40
CA GLU A 58 -8.54 -17.81 -2.61
C GLU A 58 -8.30 -16.96 -3.86
N LYS A 59 -8.55 -15.64 -3.76
CA LYS A 59 -8.37 -14.73 -4.91
C LYS A 59 -6.91 -14.59 -5.33
N VAL A 60 -5.99 -14.56 -4.39
CA VAL A 60 -4.56 -14.54 -4.72
C VAL A 60 -4.16 -15.86 -5.37
N ALA A 61 -4.57 -16.99 -4.82
CA ALA A 61 -4.29 -18.30 -5.41
C ALA A 61 -4.84 -18.44 -6.84
N GLU A 62 -6.09 -18.01 -7.08
CA GLU A 62 -6.71 -18.02 -8.41
C GLU A 62 -5.98 -17.15 -9.44
N SER A 63 -5.51 -15.96 -9.00
CA SER A 63 -4.93 -14.97 -9.91
C SER A 63 -3.45 -15.19 -10.20
N THR A 64 -2.71 -15.80 -9.27
CA THR A 64 -1.25 -15.92 -9.34
C THR A 64 -0.75 -17.35 -9.41
N GLY A 65 -1.57 -18.35 -9.05
CA GLY A 65 -1.14 -19.74 -8.86
C GLY A 65 -0.35 -19.97 -7.57
N TYR A 66 -0.15 -18.94 -6.74
CA TYR A 66 0.61 -19.04 -5.49
C TYR A 66 -0.26 -19.56 -4.35
N THR A 67 0.35 -20.30 -3.43
CA THR A 67 -0.30 -20.70 -2.19
C THR A 67 -0.02 -19.67 -1.10
N VAL A 68 -1.07 -19.09 -0.52
CA VAL A 68 -0.95 -18.12 0.57
C VAL A 68 -1.46 -18.73 1.86
N GLU A 69 -0.64 -18.70 2.88
CA GLU A 69 -1.00 -19.12 4.24
C GLU A 69 -0.87 -17.91 5.18
N ILE A 70 -1.92 -17.67 5.95
CA ILE A 70 -1.97 -16.60 6.96
C ILE A 70 -2.28 -17.26 8.30
N GLY A 71 -1.40 -17.12 9.28
CA GLY A 71 -1.65 -17.63 10.63
C GLY A 71 -2.85 -16.92 11.25
N GLU A 72 -2.68 -15.66 11.58
CA GLU A 72 -3.73 -14.82 12.14
C GLU A 72 -3.90 -13.54 11.34
N LEU A 73 -5.16 -13.13 11.13
CA LEU A 73 -5.52 -11.86 10.55
C LEU A 73 -6.38 -11.12 11.58
N SER A 74 -5.91 -9.97 12.01
CA SER A 74 -6.58 -9.12 12.99
C SER A 74 -6.91 -7.77 12.39
N LEU A 75 -8.12 -7.31 12.65
CA LEU A 75 -8.60 -5.98 12.32
C LEU A 75 -8.97 -5.26 13.60
N GLU A 76 -8.31 -4.14 13.87
CA GLU A 76 -8.51 -3.30 15.04
C GLU A 76 -9.08 -1.93 14.65
N PHE A 77 -9.82 -1.30 15.58
CA PHE A 77 -10.32 0.06 15.38
C PHE A 77 -9.13 1.08 15.37
N PRO A 78 -9.11 2.11 14.51
CA PRO A 78 -10.13 2.52 13.51
C PRO A 78 -9.99 1.89 12.11
N LEU A 79 -9.09 1.08 11.79
CA LEU A 79 -8.79 0.20 10.65
C LEU A 79 -7.29 -0.10 10.60
N ARG A 80 -6.80 -0.68 11.67
CA ARG A 80 -5.50 -1.31 11.67
C ARG A 80 -5.66 -2.77 11.28
N LEU A 81 -5.03 -3.14 10.18
CA LEU A 81 -4.91 -4.52 9.73
C LEU A 81 -3.57 -5.06 10.20
N SER A 82 -3.55 -6.22 10.83
CA SER A 82 -2.33 -6.96 11.10
C SER A 82 -2.45 -8.42 10.64
N ILE A 83 -1.35 -8.94 10.14
CA ILE A 83 -1.20 -10.31 9.68
C ILE A 83 0.00 -10.90 10.41
N ASP A 84 -0.22 -11.99 11.11
CA ASP A 84 0.84 -12.75 11.76
C ASP A 84 1.09 -14.06 11.01
N ASN A 85 2.38 -14.39 10.86
CA ASN A 85 2.85 -15.59 10.19
C ASN A 85 2.31 -15.72 8.75
N LEU A 86 2.64 -14.72 7.93
CA LEU A 86 2.40 -14.76 6.48
C LEU A 86 3.40 -15.69 5.82
N LEU A 87 2.92 -16.60 4.98
CA LEU A 87 3.71 -17.47 4.12
C LEU A 87 3.10 -17.48 2.71
N VAL A 88 3.92 -17.22 1.72
CA VAL A 88 3.54 -17.33 0.31
C VAL A 88 4.50 -18.29 -0.36
N LEU A 89 3.95 -19.31 -0.98
CA LEU A 89 4.68 -20.34 -1.74
C LEU A 89 4.43 -20.11 -3.22
N ASP A 90 5.45 -20.34 -4.03
CA ASP A 90 5.34 -20.34 -5.48
C ASP A 90 4.66 -21.62 -6.02
N GLU A 91 4.54 -21.73 -7.33
CA GLU A 91 3.95 -22.88 -8.01
C GLU A 91 4.70 -24.22 -7.72
N HIS A 92 5.97 -24.13 -7.34
CA HIS A 92 6.81 -25.29 -6.98
C HIS A 92 6.77 -25.60 -5.47
N ARG A 93 5.97 -24.84 -4.71
CA ARG A 93 5.91 -24.87 -3.24
C ARG A 93 7.18 -24.39 -2.54
N ASP A 94 8.02 -23.64 -3.25
CA ASP A 94 9.15 -22.96 -2.63
C ASP A 94 8.68 -21.68 -1.94
N THR A 95 9.26 -21.38 -0.77
CA THR A 95 8.94 -20.15 -0.04
C THR A 95 9.39 -18.94 -0.86
N MET A 96 8.41 -18.14 -1.29
CA MET A 96 8.62 -16.88 -2.00
C MET A 96 8.61 -15.69 -1.05
N ILE A 97 7.62 -15.63 -0.16
CA ILE A 97 7.50 -14.58 0.87
C ILE A 97 7.20 -15.24 2.20
N GLN A 98 7.89 -14.80 3.23
CA GLN A 98 7.58 -15.13 4.60
C GLN A 98 7.73 -13.89 5.46
N SER A 99 6.79 -13.64 6.38
CA SER A 99 6.93 -12.57 7.38
C SER A 99 6.30 -13.00 8.68
N ARG A 100 6.95 -12.64 9.78
CA ARG A 100 6.40 -12.89 11.11
C ARG A 100 5.22 -11.98 11.40
N HIS A 101 5.33 -10.70 11.05
CA HIS A 101 4.31 -9.71 11.33
C HIS A 101 4.29 -8.65 10.24
N VAL A 102 3.09 -8.36 9.73
CA VAL A 102 2.82 -7.25 8.81
C VAL A 102 1.64 -6.46 9.36
N ALA A 103 1.80 -5.17 9.56
CA ALA A 103 0.70 -4.31 9.99
C ALA A 103 0.59 -3.05 9.15
N THR A 104 -0.64 -2.58 8.99
CA THR A 104 -0.93 -1.33 8.28
C THR A 104 -2.14 -0.63 8.87
N ASN A 105 -2.16 0.70 8.79
CA ASN A 105 -3.30 1.52 9.18
C ASN A 105 -3.91 2.15 7.93
N VAL A 106 -5.20 1.98 7.72
CA VAL A 106 -5.93 2.59 6.61
C VAL A 106 -6.64 3.87 7.09
N ARG A 107 -6.49 4.96 6.35
CA ARG A 107 -7.13 6.24 6.64
C ARG A 107 -8.44 6.35 5.86
N LEU A 108 -9.57 6.08 6.52
CA LEU A 108 -10.90 6.15 5.89
C LEU A 108 -11.25 7.53 5.35
N LEU A 109 -10.84 8.59 6.03
CA LEU A 109 -11.18 9.96 5.63
C LEU A 109 -10.56 10.35 4.28
N SER A 110 -9.43 9.74 3.90
CA SER A 110 -8.81 9.97 2.59
C SER A 110 -9.69 9.48 1.43
N LEU A 111 -10.53 8.48 1.65
CA LEU A 111 -11.46 7.98 0.62
C LEU A 111 -12.50 9.02 0.23
N LEU A 112 -12.83 9.96 1.11
CA LEU A 112 -13.78 11.03 0.82
C LEU A 112 -13.20 12.08 -0.15
N THR A 113 -11.87 12.15 -0.25
CA THR A 113 -11.16 13.04 -1.18
C THR A 113 -10.72 12.35 -2.47
N GLY A 114 -11.06 11.06 -2.64
CA GLY A 114 -10.64 10.27 -3.79
C GLY A 114 -9.22 9.72 -3.69
N ASP A 115 -8.65 9.68 -2.47
CA ASP A 115 -7.33 9.13 -2.21
C ASP A 115 -7.43 7.87 -1.34
N VAL A 116 -6.50 6.94 -1.52
CA VAL A 116 -6.27 5.85 -0.57
C VAL A 116 -5.11 6.27 0.34
N GLY A 117 -5.43 6.61 1.58
CA GLY A 117 -4.43 6.95 2.59
C GLY A 117 -4.08 5.74 3.45
N ILE A 118 -2.79 5.40 3.50
CA ILE A 118 -2.23 4.43 4.43
C ILE A 118 -1.50 5.20 5.51
N GLY A 119 -1.86 5.00 6.77
CA GLY A 119 -1.28 5.72 7.91
C GLY A 119 0.14 5.28 8.25
N GLY A 120 0.47 4.05 7.93
CA GLY A 120 1.78 3.46 8.11
C GLY A 120 1.76 1.99 7.75
N VAL A 121 2.93 1.45 7.44
CA VAL A 121 3.16 0.01 7.23
C VAL A 121 4.32 -0.40 8.11
N SER A 122 4.22 -1.54 8.77
CA SER A 122 5.35 -2.19 9.45
C SER A 122 5.45 -3.65 9.00
N VAL A 123 6.67 -4.11 8.81
CA VAL A 123 6.98 -5.49 8.46
C VAL A 123 8.13 -5.95 9.34
N ASP A 124 7.95 -7.06 10.01
CA ASP A 124 8.95 -7.63 10.90
C ASP A 124 9.34 -9.04 10.45
N GLN A 125 10.65 -9.29 10.47
CA GLN A 125 11.24 -10.58 10.14
C GLN A 125 10.73 -11.15 8.82
N ALA A 126 10.99 -10.42 7.74
CA ALA A 126 10.59 -10.84 6.42
C ALA A 126 11.72 -11.58 5.67
N TYR A 127 11.31 -12.53 4.85
CA TYR A 127 12.11 -13.21 3.85
C TYR A 127 11.43 -13.12 2.51
N TYR A 128 12.22 -12.85 1.48
CA TYR A 128 11.78 -12.82 0.08
C TYR A 128 12.72 -13.64 -0.79
N ARG A 129 12.16 -14.43 -1.69
CA ARG A 129 12.91 -15.18 -2.71
C ARG A 129 12.19 -15.03 -4.04
N MET A 130 12.95 -14.72 -5.07
CA MET A 130 12.46 -14.67 -6.43
C MET A 130 13.44 -15.40 -7.35
N LEU A 131 12.94 -16.33 -8.14
CA LEU A 131 13.68 -16.99 -9.22
C LEU A 131 13.09 -16.49 -10.55
N SER A 132 13.96 -16.00 -11.44
CA SER A 132 13.52 -15.62 -12.79
C SER A 132 12.98 -16.83 -13.57
N LYS A 133 12.07 -16.61 -14.52
CA LYS A 133 11.42 -17.67 -15.30
C LYS A 133 12.42 -18.58 -16.04
N ASP A 134 13.52 -18.01 -16.47
CA ASP A 134 14.62 -18.74 -17.14
C ASP A 134 15.67 -19.29 -16.17
N SER A 135 15.46 -19.10 -14.85
CA SER A 135 16.39 -19.48 -13.79
C SER A 135 17.77 -18.85 -13.91
N SER A 136 17.90 -17.75 -14.61
CA SER A 136 19.15 -17.00 -14.77
C SER A 136 19.45 -16.08 -13.59
N MET A 137 18.44 -15.69 -12.83
CA MET A 137 18.58 -14.81 -11.66
C MET A 137 17.86 -15.41 -10.45
N LEU A 138 18.55 -15.49 -9.33
CA LEU A 138 17.97 -15.77 -8.03
C LEU A 138 18.24 -14.59 -7.11
N LEU A 139 17.16 -13.95 -6.65
CA LEU A 139 17.19 -12.92 -5.62
C LEU A 139 16.67 -13.53 -4.31
N THR A 140 17.44 -13.36 -3.25
CA THR A 140 16.99 -13.64 -1.88
C THR A 140 17.22 -12.40 -1.02
N ALA A 141 16.27 -12.08 -0.18
CA ALA A 141 16.38 -10.98 0.77
C ALA A 141 15.84 -11.40 2.13
N ARG A 142 16.53 -11.02 3.18
CA ARG A 142 16.07 -11.10 4.57
C ARG A 142 16.01 -9.71 5.14
N LEU A 143 14.99 -9.44 5.92
CA LEU A 143 14.74 -8.15 6.50
C LEU A 143 14.37 -8.31 7.96
N ARG A 144 15.05 -7.59 8.86
CA ARG A 144 14.69 -7.56 10.27
C ARG A 144 13.44 -6.74 10.50
N SER A 145 13.45 -5.51 10.03
CA SER A 145 12.28 -4.64 10.11
C SER A 145 12.24 -3.62 8.98
N PHE A 146 11.03 -3.32 8.57
CA PHE A 146 10.68 -2.22 7.68
C PHE A 146 9.56 -1.41 8.30
N SER A 147 9.65 -0.12 8.21
CA SER A 147 8.56 0.77 8.58
C SER A 147 8.39 1.87 7.56
N LEU A 148 7.13 2.21 7.28
CA LEU A 148 6.73 3.33 6.46
C LEU A 148 5.75 4.17 7.26
N SER A 149 6.03 5.45 7.47
CA SER A 149 5.25 6.32 8.35
C SER A 149 3.88 6.63 7.79
N ARG A 150 3.79 6.88 6.50
CA ARG A 150 2.55 7.21 5.79
C ARG A 150 2.71 6.99 4.30
N SER A 151 1.60 6.71 3.64
CA SER A 151 1.55 6.75 2.18
C SER A 151 0.21 7.24 1.70
N ARG A 152 0.17 7.77 0.50
CA ARG A 152 -1.03 8.21 -0.20
C ARG A 152 -0.96 7.73 -1.64
N TYR A 153 -2.02 7.15 -2.09
CA TYR A 153 -2.22 6.84 -3.50
C TYR A 153 -3.40 7.65 -4.02
N GLY A 154 -3.14 8.51 -4.98
CA GLY A 154 -4.16 9.28 -5.68
C GLY A 154 -4.83 8.43 -6.75
N LEU A 155 -6.08 8.03 -6.54
CA LEU A 155 -6.85 7.18 -7.47
C LEU A 155 -7.03 7.82 -8.86
N LEU A 156 -6.90 9.15 -8.95
CA LEU A 156 -7.11 9.91 -10.18
C LEU A 156 -5.81 10.43 -10.80
N SER A 157 -4.68 10.33 -10.11
CA SER A 157 -3.41 10.96 -10.50
C SER A 157 -2.28 9.98 -10.78
N ASP A 158 -2.49 8.67 -10.56
CA ASP A 158 -1.46 7.63 -10.66
C ASP A 158 -0.15 8.01 -9.94
N HIS A 159 -0.32 8.68 -8.79
CA HIS A 159 0.78 9.17 -7.96
C HIS A 159 0.77 8.47 -6.61
N ILE A 160 1.94 7.96 -6.21
CA ILE A 160 2.17 7.37 -4.89
C ILE A 160 3.12 8.28 -4.11
N ASP A 161 2.62 8.87 -3.03
CA ASP A 161 3.46 9.59 -2.08
C ASP A 161 3.78 8.67 -0.90
N LEU A 162 5.05 8.42 -0.69
CA LEU A 162 5.58 7.70 0.46
C LEU A 162 6.27 8.71 1.38
N GLY A 163 5.91 8.71 2.65
CA GLY A 163 6.58 9.53 3.65
C GLY A 163 7.96 8.97 4.03
N GLU A 164 8.21 8.83 5.32
CA GLU A 164 9.47 8.28 5.79
C GLU A 164 9.43 6.76 5.79
N ALA A 165 10.34 6.14 5.05
CA ALA A 165 10.60 4.72 5.04
C ALA A 165 11.90 4.43 5.79
N MET A 166 11.92 3.37 6.60
CA MET A 166 13.10 2.89 7.32
C MET A 166 13.26 1.40 7.08
N VAL A 167 14.46 1.00 6.65
CA VAL A 167 14.90 -0.39 6.50
C VAL A 167 15.97 -0.66 7.54
N ASP A 168 15.79 -1.64 8.39
CA ASP A 168 16.82 -2.07 9.36
C ASP A 168 17.10 -3.56 9.28
N GLY A 169 18.38 -3.88 9.19
CA GLY A 169 18.87 -5.26 9.16
C GLY A 169 18.44 -5.99 7.89
N ALA A 170 18.77 -5.45 6.73
CA ALA A 170 18.53 -6.09 5.44
C ALA A 170 19.76 -6.84 4.94
N ASP A 171 19.53 -8.05 4.41
CA ASP A 171 20.55 -8.91 3.82
C ASP A 171 20.03 -9.42 2.48
N ALA A 172 20.58 -8.90 1.38
CA ALA A 172 20.14 -9.19 0.04
C ALA A 172 21.26 -9.87 -0.77
N VAL A 173 20.92 -10.99 -1.41
CA VAL A 173 21.84 -11.73 -2.29
C VAL A 173 21.22 -11.89 -3.65
N ILE A 174 21.93 -11.48 -4.68
CA ILE A 174 21.55 -11.69 -6.09
C ILE A 174 22.59 -12.60 -6.74
N LEU A 175 22.13 -13.70 -7.31
CA LEU A 175 22.95 -14.62 -8.09
C LEU A 175 22.51 -14.54 -9.55
N PHE A 176 23.42 -14.22 -10.46
CA PHE A 176 23.20 -14.24 -11.89
C PHE A 176 23.96 -15.41 -12.54
N ASP A 177 23.28 -16.16 -13.38
CA ASP A 177 23.89 -17.16 -14.26
C ASP A 177 23.66 -16.78 -15.73
N ASN A 178 24.60 -16.03 -16.29
CA ASN A 178 24.52 -15.53 -17.65
C ASN A 178 24.45 -16.65 -18.72
N ARG A 179 24.81 -17.89 -18.37
CA ARG A 179 24.70 -19.04 -19.28
C ARG A 179 23.24 -19.45 -19.52
N LYS A 180 22.37 -19.15 -18.56
CA LYS A 180 20.94 -19.46 -18.61
C LYS A 180 20.10 -18.31 -19.15
N ALA A 181 20.65 -17.09 -19.15
CA ALA A 181 19.94 -15.90 -19.58
C ALA A 181 19.47 -16.05 -21.05
N LYS A 182 18.17 -16.02 -21.25
CA LYS A 182 17.57 -15.95 -22.57
C LYS A 182 17.28 -14.48 -22.90
N PRO A 183 17.46 -14.06 -24.16
CA PRO A 183 17.03 -12.71 -24.56
C PRO A 183 15.53 -12.59 -24.29
N GLU A 184 15.15 -11.78 -23.32
CA GLU A 184 13.75 -11.46 -23.13
C GLU A 184 13.23 -10.71 -24.37
N PRO A 185 12.06 -11.10 -24.92
CA PRO A 185 11.39 -10.26 -25.89
C PRO A 185 11.18 -8.91 -25.20
N LYS A 186 11.55 -7.81 -25.85
CA LYS A 186 11.32 -6.45 -25.35
C LYS A 186 9.83 -6.35 -25.02
N ASP A 187 9.55 -6.36 -23.73
CA ASP A 187 8.18 -6.25 -23.23
C ASP A 187 7.69 -4.85 -23.60
N THR A 188 6.82 -4.79 -24.60
CA THR A 188 6.12 -3.59 -25.02
C THR A 188 4.84 -3.40 -24.19
N SER A 189 4.79 -3.99 -23.00
CA SER A 189 3.70 -3.74 -22.07
C SER A 189 3.58 -2.24 -21.81
N ALA A 190 2.35 -1.75 -21.83
CA ALA A 190 2.05 -0.34 -21.69
C ALA A 190 2.76 0.21 -20.45
N GLN A 191 3.59 1.23 -20.64
CA GLN A 191 4.27 1.91 -19.55
C GLN A 191 3.20 2.42 -18.58
N ILE A 192 3.25 1.93 -17.36
CA ILE A 192 2.32 2.37 -16.32
C ILE A 192 2.73 3.81 -15.96
N PRO A 193 1.86 4.81 -16.14
CA PRO A 193 2.18 6.20 -15.83
C PRO A 193 2.16 6.42 -14.31
N LEU A 194 3.06 5.76 -13.59
CA LEU A 194 3.14 5.81 -12.13
C LEU A 194 4.32 6.67 -11.70
N LEU A 195 4.02 7.69 -10.91
CA LEU A 195 5.00 8.53 -10.23
C LEU A 195 5.06 8.16 -8.76
N ILE A 196 6.23 7.81 -8.26
CA ILE A 196 6.46 7.48 -6.86
C ILE A 196 7.39 8.51 -6.26
N THR A 197 6.97 9.17 -5.19
CA THR A 197 7.81 10.05 -4.38
C THR A 197 8.05 9.45 -3.00
N VAL A 198 9.27 9.58 -2.48
CA VAL A 198 9.64 9.15 -1.13
C VAL A 198 10.31 10.33 -0.44
N ASP A 199 9.72 10.83 0.64
CA ASP A 199 10.24 11.98 1.38
C ASP A 199 11.60 11.65 2.01
N LYS A 200 11.71 10.46 2.59
CA LYS A 200 12.92 10.02 3.28
C LYS A 200 13.03 8.50 3.28
N LEU A 201 14.18 7.99 2.90
CA LEU A 201 14.55 6.59 3.03
C LEU A 201 15.76 6.46 3.97
N GLY A 202 15.53 5.93 5.15
CA GLY A 202 16.58 5.56 6.09
C GLY A 202 16.96 4.10 5.91
N ILE A 203 18.25 3.81 5.97
CA ILE A 203 18.79 2.46 5.84
C ILE A 203 19.74 2.24 7.00
N ARG A 204 19.61 1.11 7.70
CA ARG A 204 20.53 0.66 8.74
C ARG A 204 20.89 -0.80 8.55
N ASN A 205 22.14 -1.13 8.75
CA ASN A 205 22.63 -2.52 8.71
C ASN A 205 22.20 -3.27 7.44
N LEU A 206 22.43 -2.67 6.26
CA LEU A 206 22.20 -3.29 4.97
C LEU A 206 23.47 -4.02 4.51
N HIS A 207 23.32 -5.29 4.18
CA HIS A 207 24.32 -6.09 3.47
C HIS A 207 23.77 -6.48 2.10
N TYR A 208 24.56 -6.26 1.08
CA TYR A 208 24.21 -6.60 -0.29
C TYR A 208 25.32 -7.42 -0.92
N ARG A 209 24.99 -8.54 -1.54
CA ARG A 209 25.90 -9.38 -2.29
C ARG A 209 25.34 -9.67 -3.68
N MET A 210 26.18 -9.50 -4.67
CA MET A 210 25.88 -9.91 -6.02
C MET A 210 26.98 -10.82 -6.55
N GLU A 211 26.60 -11.95 -7.13
CA GLU A 211 27.50 -12.91 -7.74
C GLU A 211 27.07 -13.16 -9.18
N MET A 212 28.01 -13.13 -10.10
CA MET A 212 27.78 -13.38 -11.53
C MET A 212 28.57 -14.59 -11.99
N MET A 213 27.91 -15.51 -12.67
CA MET A 213 28.53 -16.66 -13.33
C MET A 213 28.53 -16.47 -14.84
N PRO A 214 29.53 -17.03 -15.58
CA PRO A 214 30.53 -18.04 -15.16
C PRO A 214 31.82 -17.47 -14.59
N THR A 215 32.06 -16.16 -14.66
CA THR A 215 33.34 -15.55 -14.31
C THR A 215 33.56 -15.39 -12.80
N ILE A 216 32.57 -15.74 -11.96
CA ILE A 216 32.60 -15.60 -10.49
C ILE A 216 33.02 -14.18 -10.09
N GLU A 217 32.40 -13.20 -10.73
CA GLU A 217 32.52 -11.82 -10.27
C GLU A 217 31.59 -11.62 -9.07
N ARG A 218 32.16 -11.07 -8.00
CA ARG A 218 31.45 -10.86 -6.74
C ARG A 218 31.55 -9.39 -6.33
N LEU A 219 30.41 -8.83 -6.02
CA LEU A 219 30.29 -7.53 -5.40
C LEU A 219 29.67 -7.70 -4.01
N ASP A 220 30.38 -7.30 -2.97
CA ASP A 220 29.88 -7.20 -1.61
C ASP A 220 29.83 -5.71 -1.21
N ALA A 221 28.70 -5.27 -0.69
CA ALA A 221 28.52 -3.92 -0.17
C ALA A 221 27.82 -3.97 1.19
N ALA A 222 28.23 -3.11 2.09
CA ALA A 222 27.61 -2.96 3.39
C ALA A 222 27.36 -1.48 3.69
N VAL A 223 26.19 -1.17 4.16
CA VAL A 223 25.80 0.17 4.63
C VAL A 223 25.43 0.06 6.10
N ALA A 224 26.24 0.64 6.97
CA ALA A 224 25.96 0.66 8.40
C ALA A 224 24.74 1.57 8.70
N GLU A 225 24.77 2.78 8.15
CA GLU A 225 23.68 3.74 8.23
C GLU A 225 23.73 4.65 6.99
N GLY A 226 22.57 4.96 6.45
CA GLY A 226 22.42 5.86 5.31
C GLY A 226 21.03 6.50 5.29
N GLU A 227 20.96 7.66 4.72
CA GLU A 227 19.72 8.40 4.54
C GLU A 227 19.68 9.03 3.15
N ILE A 228 18.55 8.85 2.46
CA ILE A 228 18.29 9.42 1.15
C ILE A 228 16.99 10.20 1.27
N ARG A 229 16.95 11.41 0.71
CA ARG A 229 15.76 12.28 0.75
C ARG A 229 15.28 12.59 -0.64
N ASP A 230 14.01 12.96 -0.71
CA ASP A 230 13.35 13.47 -1.91
C ASP A 230 13.61 12.61 -3.16
N VAL A 231 13.41 11.29 -2.99
CA VAL A 231 13.52 10.33 -4.10
C VAL A 231 12.25 10.41 -4.94
N CYS A 232 12.43 10.59 -6.24
CA CYS A 232 11.34 10.58 -7.21
C CYS A 232 11.64 9.54 -8.29
N VAL A 233 10.74 8.58 -8.42
CA VAL A 233 10.81 7.52 -9.43
C VAL A 233 9.66 7.68 -10.41
N ASN A 234 9.97 7.92 -11.66
CA ASN A 234 8.99 7.97 -12.74
C ASN A 234 9.04 6.67 -13.55
N MET A 235 8.04 5.80 -13.36
CA MET A 235 7.98 4.50 -14.00
C MET A 235 7.75 4.58 -15.51
N SER A 236 7.13 5.64 -16.00
CA SER A 236 6.92 5.82 -17.45
C SER A 236 8.19 6.19 -18.22
N THR A 237 9.13 6.86 -17.57
CA THR A 237 10.39 7.31 -18.19
C THR A 237 11.62 6.54 -17.69
N ASN A 238 11.44 5.61 -16.74
CA ASN A 238 12.51 4.90 -16.02
C ASN A 238 13.54 5.87 -15.42
N LEU A 239 13.08 7.05 -14.99
CA LEU A 239 13.93 8.08 -14.42
C LEU A 239 13.87 8.05 -12.90
N VAL A 240 15.03 7.98 -12.26
CA VAL A 240 15.18 8.14 -10.82
C VAL A 240 15.92 9.45 -10.56
N ARG A 241 15.34 10.30 -9.71
CA ARG A 241 15.98 11.53 -9.21
C ARG A 241 16.11 11.41 -7.70
N VAL A 242 17.23 11.89 -7.20
CA VAL A 242 17.54 12.01 -5.76
C VAL A 242 18.05 13.43 -5.56
N ALA A 243 17.53 14.13 -4.56
CA ALA A 243 17.97 15.47 -4.19
C ALA A 243 19.01 15.40 -3.05
#